data_0276d9f426a4b4e48458ea323144681b
#
_entry.id   0276d9f426a4b4e48458ea323144681b
#
_cell.length_a   1.000
_cell.length_b   1.000
_cell.length_c   1.000
_cell.angle_alpha   90.00
_cell.angle_beta   90.00
_cell.angle_gamma   90.00
#
_symmetry.space_group_name_H-M   'P 1'
#
loop_
_entity.id
_entity.type
_entity.pdbx_description
1 polymer ?
#
loop_
_entity_poly.entity_id
_entity_poly.type
_entity_poly.pdbx_seq_one_letter_code
_entity_poly.pdbx_strand_id
1 'polypeptide(L)'
;KIYLPNAEEITIDSNIFANRVSTREFSGTKKIPIKTIASLLGQSAQDSKRASGKVGRPYPSGGASYPLEIYLSVMDDAVDSLDQGLYHYDPKKHTLNILRDFESGDNNIRKHITYKWAKEAPVVLIFTAMWDRTMKKYGDFGYHLVLLEAGHLAQNMILVGNSLGLGTRPLVGFHKKEVASILDVDLEIESPLYILTAGWPARVL
;
A
#
# COMPACT_ATOMS: atom_id res chain seq x y z
N LYS A 1 -16.56 -7.56 1.95
CA LYS A 1 -15.42 -7.73 2.86
C LYS A 1 -14.72 -9.04 2.56
N ILE A 2 -13.41 -8.98 2.31
CA ILE A 2 -12.59 -10.14 1.94
C ILE A 2 -11.61 -10.41 3.09
N TYR A 3 -11.65 -11.60 3.66
CA TYR A 3 -10.66 -12.04 4.64
C TYR A 3 -9.41 -12.52 3.90
N LEU A 4 -8.29 -11.92 4.22
CA LEU A 4 -7.02 -12.31 3.62
C LEU A 4 -6.49 -13.58 4.32
N PRO A 5 -5.79 -14.48 3.59
CA PRO A 5 -5.08 -15.58 4.21
C PRO A 5 -3.99 -15.05 5.15
N ASN A 6 -3.56 -15.89 6.11
CA ASN A 6 -2.44 -15.52 6.97
C ASN A 6 -1.21 -15.19 6.14
N ALA A 7 -0.52 -14.12 6.54
CA ALA A 7 0.75 -13.72 5.92
C ALA A 7 1.78 -14.85 6.10
N GLU A 8 2.50 -15.16 5.02
CA GLU A 8 3.63 -16.09 5.10
C GLU A 8 4.79 -15.48 5.86
N GLU A 9 5.54 -16.31 6.56
CA GLU A 9 6.85 -15.91 7.04
C GLU A 9 7.77 -15.62 5.84
N ILE A 10 8.46 -14.49 5.89
CA ILE A 10 9.43 -14.10 4.88
C ILE A 10 10.83 -14.19 5.47
N THR A 11 11.76 -14.72 4.69
CA THR A 11 13.18 -14.62 5.00
C THR A 11 13.74 -13.40 4.29
N ILE A 12 14.38 -12.52 5.04
CA ILE A 12 15.09 -11.38 4.46
C ILE A 12 16.48 -11.87 4.09
N ASP A 13 16.75 -11.98 2.78
CA ASP A 13 18.08 -12.29 2.23
C ASP A 13 19.04 -11.14 2.57
N SER A 14 20.30 -11.48 2.84
CA SER A 14 21.39 -10.50 3.03
C SER A 14 21.57 -9.56 1.83
N ASN A 15 21.20 -10.01 0.63
CA ASN A 15 21.28 -9.23 -0.61
C ASN A 15 20.04 -8.35 -0.89
N ILE A 16 19.06 -8.31 0.01
CA ILE A 16 17.79 -7.61 -0.23
C ILE A 16 18.01 -6.13 -0.62
N PHE A 17 19.00 -5.47 -0.01
CA PHE A 17 19.30 -4.08 -0.32
C PHE A 17 19.96 -3.92 -1.68
N ALA A 18 20.84 -4.86 -2.07
CA ALA A 18 21.48 -4.87 -3.39
C ALA A 18 20.48 -5.19 -4.51
N ASN A 19 19.55 -6.10 -4.25
CA ASN A 19 18.54 -6.56 -5.21
C ASN A 19 17.33 -5.59 -5.32
N ARG A 20 17.17 -4.65 -4.39
CA ARG A 20 16.06 -3.70 -4.43
C ARG A 20 16.22 -2.73 -5.60
N VAL A 21 15.32 -2.79 -6.54
CA VAL A 21 15.24 -1.86 -7.68
C VAL A 21 13.87 -1.21 -7.77
N SER A 22 13.81 -0.03 -8.36
CA SER A 22 12.56 0.68 -8.63
C SER A 22 11.98 0.20 -9.96
N THR A 23 10.98 -0.69 -9.92
CA THR A 23 10.38 -1.33 -11.09
C THR A 23 9.45 -0.39 -11.85
N ARG A 24 9.57 -0.33 -13.17
CA ARG A 24 8.70 0.46 -14.07
C ARG A 24 7.90 -0.41 -15.03
N GLU A 25 8.37 -1.61 -15.30
CA GLU A 25 7.76 -2.53 -16.26
C GLU A 25 7.27 -3.77 -15.53
N PHE A 26 5.98 -4.03 -15.62
CA PHE A 26 5.32 -5.14 -14.97
C PHE A 26 4.88 -6.20 -15.99
N SER A 27 4.87 -7.47 -15.57
CA SER A 27 4.28 -8.54 -16.38
C SER A 27 2.77 -8.36 -16.47
N GLY A 28 2.24 -8.31 -17.68
CA GLY A 28 0.80 -8.23 -17.93
C GLY A 28 0.09 -9.59 -17.97
N THR A 29 0.83 -10.70 -17.84
CA THR A 29 0.27 -12.05 -18.05
C THR A 29 0.28 -12.93 -16.80
N LYS A 30 1.00 -12.55 -15.76
CA LYS A 30 1.16 -13.36 -14.54
C LYS A 30 0.36 -12.75 -13.39
N LYS A 31 -0.70 -13.45 -12.97
CA LYS A 31 -1.48 -13.06 -11.78
C LYS A 31 -0.63 -13.13 -10.51
N ILE A 32 -0.95 -12.26 -9.57
CA ILE A 32 -0.35 -12.26 -8.24
C ILE A 32 -1.25 -13.13 -7.34
N PRO A 33 -0.73 -14.18 -6.69
CA PRO A 33 -1.52 -14.93 -5.73
C PRO A 33 -2.04 -14.02 -4.60
N ILE A 34 -3.30 -14.19 -4.20
CA ILE A 34 -3.88 -13.41 -3.08
C ILE A 34 -3.04 -13.53 -1.82
N LYS A 35 -2.38 -14.67 -1.61
CA LYS A 35 -1.48 -14.93 -0.49
C LYS A 35 -0.23 -14.04 -0.53
N THR A 36 0.26 -13.69 -1.70
CA THR A 36 1.37 -12.73 -1.88
C THR A 36 0.94 -11.32 -1.46
N ILE A 37 -0.27 -10.90 -1.84
CA ILE A 37 -0.84 -9.60 -1.38
C ILE A 37 -1.08 -9.61 0.13
N ALA A 38 -1.62 -10.71 0.66
CA ALA A 38 -1.81 -10.88 2.10
C ALA A 38 -0.48 -10.79 2.86
N SER A 39 0.57 -11.45 2.37
CA SER A 39 1.90 -11.39 2.97
C SER A 39 2.53 -10.00 2.87
N LEU A 40 2.38 -9.32 1.71
CA LEU A 40 2.84 -7.94 1.56
C LEU A 40 2.21 -7.01 2.60
N LEU A 41 0.89 -7.06 2.75
CA LEU A 41 0.15 -6.22 3.70
C LEU A 41 0.40 -6.65 5.15
N GLY A 42 0.38 -7.96 5.43
CA GLY A 42 0.54 -8.52 6.76
C GLY A 42 1.91 -8.23 7.36
N GLN A 43 2.97 -8.56 6.63
CA GLN A 43 4.35 -8.35 7.08
C GLN A 43 4.73 -6.86 7.17
N SER A 44 4.09 -6.00 6.39
CA SER A 44 4.42 -4.56 6.36
C SER A 44 3.56 -3.70 7.27
N ALA A 45 2.28 -4.08 7.54
CA ALA A 45 1.32 -3.14 8.11
C ALA A 45 0.32 -3.72 9.11
N GLN A 46 0.22 -5.05 9.27
CA GLN A 46 -0.78 -5.66 10.17
C GLN A 46 -0.48 -5.37 11.63
N ASP A 47 -1.54 -5.07 12.39
CA ASP A 47 -1.49 -4.99 13.84
C ASP A 47 -1.19 -6.38 14.42
N SER A 48 -0.10 -6.51 15.14
CA SER A 48 0.29 -7.79 15.76
C SER A 48 1.01 -7.56 17.09
N LYS A 49 1.06 -8.63 17.91
CA LYS A 49 1.81 -8.59 19.17
C LYS A 49 3.30 -8.52 18.87
N ARG A 50 3.96 -7.51 19.38
CA ARG A 50 5.41 -7.27 19.21
C ARG A 50 6.20 -7.96 20.33
N ALA A 51 7.52 -8.04 20.15
CA ALA A 51 8.43 -8.57 21.17
C ALA A 51 8.30 -7.86 22.54
N SER A 52 7.89 -6.57 22.54
CA SER A 52 7.56 -5.81 23.74
C SER A 52 6.28 -6.25 24.46
N GLY A 53 5.51 -7.19 23.90
CA GLY A 53 4.19 -7.60 24.38
C GLY A 53 3.03 -6.68 24.00
N LYS A 54 3.31 -5.48 23.45
CA LYS A 54 2.29 -4.53 22.99
C LYS A 54 1.84 -4.86 21.57
N VAL A 55 0.58 -4.52 21.26
CA VAL A 55 0.08 -4.57 19.88
C VAL A 55 0.58 -3.33 19.11
N GLY A 56 1.03 -3.52 17.88
CA GLY A 56 1.50 -2.45 17.01
C GLY A 56 1.79 -2.95 15.60
N ARG A 57 2.12 -2.01 14.71
CA ARG A 57 2.48 -2.30 13.31
C ARG A 57 3.99 -2.53 13.14
N PRO A 58 4.44 -3.16 12.03
CA PRO A 58 5.86 -3.46 11.77
C PRO A 58 6.75 -2.23 11.56
N TYR A 59 6.22 -1.04 11.56
CA TYR A 59 6.96 0.22 11.39
C TYR A 59 6.77 1.13 12.60
N PRO A 60 7.74 2.04 12.88
CA PRO A 60 7.62 2.99 13.98
C PRO A 60 6.57 4.06 13.67
N SER A 61 5.80 4.44 14.67
CA SER A 61 4.82 5.52 14.59
C SER A 61 4.97 6.48 15.77
N GLY A 62 4.91 7.76 15.51
CA GLY A 62 4.95 8.82 16.51
C GLY A 62 3.84 8.63 17.55
N GLY A 63 4.22 8.30 18.80
CA GLY A 63 3.27 8.02 19.87
C GLY A 63 2.33 6.84 19.65
N ALA A 64 2.67 5.93 18.75
CA ALA A 64 1.84 4.80 18.29
C ALA A 64 0.47 5.26 17.75
N SER A 65 0.44 6.42 17.07
CA SER A 65 -0.79 7.03 16.55
C SER A 65 -1.30 6.36 15.28
N TYR A 66 -0.41 5.76 14.48
CA TYR A 66 -0.71 5.06 13.22
C TYR A 66 -1.69 5.82 12.31
N PRO A 67 -1.32 7.05 11.87
CA PRO A 67 -2.20 7.91 11.10
C PRO A 67 -2.46 7.43 9.68
N LEU A 68 -1.69 6.47 9.17
CA LEU A 68 -1.77 6.04 7.79
C LEU A 68 -2.86 4.99 7.56
N GLU A 69 -3.68 5.21 6.52
CA GLU A 69 -4.58 4.25 5.94
C GLU A 69 -3.99 3.71 4.63
N ILE A 70 -4.40 2.52 4.23
CA ILE A 70 -3.88 1.83 3.05
C ILE A 70 -5.05 1.42 2.16
N TYR A 71 -5.01 1.90 0.92
CA TYR A 71 -5.97 1.53 -0.12
C TYR A 71 -5.25 0.78 -1.24
N LEU A 72 -5.97 -0.11 -1.90
CA LEU A 72 -5.47 -0.87 -3.04
C LEU A 72 -6.40 -0.66 -4.24
N SER A 73 -5.82 -0.24 -5.36
CA SER A 73 -6.47 -0.32 -6.67
C SER A 73 -5.91 -1.52 -7.41
N VAL A 74 -6.75 -2.50 -7.69
CA VAL A 74 -6.40 -3.76 -8.35
C VAL A 74 -6.93 -3.72 -9.79
N MET A 75 -6.08 -4.08 -10.77
CA MET A 75 -6.50 -4.22 -12.18
C MET A 75 -7.30 -5.51 -12.39
N ASP A 76 -8.04 -5.53 -13.51
CA ASP A 76 -8.68 -6.74 -13.98
C ASP A 76 -7.65 -7.86 -14.15
N ASP A 77 -8.02 -9.04 -13.69
CA ASP A 77 -7.21 -10.26 -13.78
C ASP A 77 -5.79 -10.18 -13.15
N ALA A 78 -5.53 -9.18 -12.30
CA ALA A 78 -4.20 -8.92 -11.75
C ALA A 78 -3.87 -9.77 -10.53
N VAL A 79 -4.86 -10.13 -9.72
CA VAL A 79 -4.68 -10.88 -8.47
C VAL A 79 -5.64 -12.07 -8.44
N ASP A 80 -5.13 -13.26 -8.11
CA ASP A 80 -5.99 -14.43 -7.96
C ASP A 80 -7.03 -14.24 -6.87
N SER A 81 -8.29 -14.59 -7.16
CA SER A 81 -9.40 -14.51 -6.20
C SER A 81 -9.70 -13.11 -5.68
N LEU A 82 -9.30 -12.08 -6.41
CA LEU A 82 -9.60 -10.68 -6.11
C LEU A 82 -10.02 -9.97 -7.39
N ASP A 83 -11.26 -9.51 -7.44
CA ASP A 83 -11.80 -8.81 -8.57
C ASP A 83 -11.15 -7.44 -8.78
N GLN A 84 -11.29 -6.90 -9.99
CA GLN A 84 -10.92 -5.52 -10.26
C GLN A 84 -11.68 -4.59 -9.32
N GLY A 85 -10.97 -3.66 -8.65
CA GLY A 85 -11.66 -2.76 -7.74
C GLY A 85 -10.75 -1.89 -6.90
N LEU A 86 -11.40 -1.13 -6.04
CA LEU A 86 -10.78 -0.30 -5.01
C LEU A 86 -11.12 -0.88 -3.63
N TYR A 87 -10.09 -1.10 -2.84
CA TYR A 87 -10.18 -1.75 -1.54
C TYR A 87 -9.52 -0.90 -0.47
N HIS A 88 -10.06 -0.93 0.75
CA HIS A 88 -9.41 -0.42 1.95
C HIS A 88 -8.91 -1.57 2.82
N TYR A 89 -7.68 -1.52 3.27
CA TYR A 89 -7.08 -2.53 4.14
C TYR A 89 -7.35 -2.24 5.63
N ASP A 90 -7.94 -3.20 6.33
CA ASP A 90 -8.10 -3.16 7.79
C ASP A 90 -6.94 -3.94 8.45
N PRO A 91 -5.95 -3.26 9.03
CA PRO A 91 -4.77 -3.91 9.61
C PRO A 91 -5.07 -4.71 10.88
N LYS A 92 -6.16 -4.41 11.60
CA LYS A 92 -6.56 -5.12 12.81
C LYS A 92 -7.17 -6.48 12.49
N LYS A 93 -7.94 -6.56 11.41
CA LYS A 93 -8.66 -7.77 11.01
C LYS A 93 -7.98 -8.52 9.88
N HIS A 94 -6.93 -7.94 9.29
CA HIS A 94 -6.28 -8.46 8.10
C HIS A 94 -7.28 -8.74 6.98
N THR A 95 -8.08 -7.72 6.63
CA THR A 95 -9.14 -7.85 5.63
C THR A 95 -9.10 -6.69 4.63
N LEU A 96 -9.62 -6.94 3.43
CA LEU A 96 -9.92 -5.91 2.44
C LEU A 96 -11.42 -5.61 2.46
N ASN A 97 -11.77 -4.35 2.64
CA ASN A 97 -13.11 -3.85 2.49
C ASN A 97 -13.26 -3.32 1.07
N ILE A 98 -14.22 -3.83 0.32
CA ILE A 98 -14.54 -3.35 -1.03
C ILE A 98 -15.14 -1.94 -0.87
N LEU A 99 -14.57 -0.96 -1.54
CA LEU A 99 -15.11 0.39 -1.60
C LEU A 99 -15.91 0.62 -2.88
N ARG A 100 -15.38 0.16 -4.00
CA ARG A 100 -16.03 0.30 -5.33
C ARG A 100 -15.59 -0.85 -6.23
N ASP A 101 -16.56 -1.36 -6.98
CA ASP A 101 -16.31 -2.24 -8.12
C ASP A 101 -16.09 -1.34 -9.34
N PHE A 102 -15.09 -1.62 -10.14
CA PHE A 102 -14.82 -0.85 -11.37
C PHE A 102 -15.55 -1.48 -12.56
N GLU A 103 -16.88 -1.51 -12.54
CA GLU A 103 -17.66 -1.97 -13.70
C GLU A 103 -17.60 -1.00 -14.90
N SER A 104 -17.20 0.24 -14.70
CA SER A 104 -17.09 1.22 -15.79
C SER A 104 -16.00 2.26 -15.55
N GLY A 105 -15.19 2.42 -16.56
CA GLY A 105 -13.97 3.20 -16.74
C GLY A 105 -13.78 4.59 -16.13
N ASP A 106 -14.72 5.20 -15.44
CA ASP A 106 -14.61 6.61 -15.04
C ASP A 106 -14.04 6.86 -13.64
N ASN A 107 -14.06 5.88 -12.74
CA ASN A 107 -13.55 6.00 -11.38
C ASN A 107 -12.17 5.35 -11.17
N ASN A 108 -11.39 5.21 -12.23
CA ASN A 108 -10.10 4.56 -12.14
C ASN A 108 -9.03 5.56 -11.65
N ILE A 109 -8.54 5.34 -10.45
CA ILE A 109 -7.48 6.14 -9.80
C ILE A 109 -6.23 6.30 -10.68
N ARG A 110 -5.98 5.33 -11.56
CA ARG A 110 -4.81 5.31 -12.47
C ARG A 110 -4.82 6.46 -13.47
N LYS A 111 -6.00 6.96 -13.87
CA LYS A 111 -6.14 8.13 -14.74
C LYS A 111 -5.51 9.37 -14.11
N HIS A 112 -5.49 9.44 -12.80
CA HIS A 112 -4.99 10.57 -12.00
C HIS A 112 -3.54 10.43 -11.53
N ILE A 113 -2.86 9.34 -11.93
CA ILE A 113 -1.40 9.20 -11.76
C ILE A 113 -0.71 9.82 -12.97
N THR A 114 0.33 10.67 -12.74
CA THR A 114 1.01 11.41 -13.81
C THR A 114 1.91 10.53 -14.68
N TYR A 115 2.46 9.46 -14.11
CA TYR A 115 3.41 8.59 -14.80
C TYR A 115 2.72 7.46 -15.55
N LYS A 116 2.90 7.38 -16.89
CA LYS A 116 2.32 6.32 -17.73
C LYS A 116 2.65 4.91 -17.24
N TRP A 117 3.91 4.64 -16.92
CA TRP A 117 4.36 3.34 -16.43
C TRP A 117 3.63 2.88 -15.15
N ALA A 118 3.23 3.82 -14.29
CA ALA A 118 2.53 3.49 -13.05
C ALA A 118 1.05 3.12 -13.28
N LYS A 119 0.48 3.56 -14.40
CA LYS A 119 -0.90 3.20 -14.81
C LYS A 119 -1.02 1.73 -15.18
N GLU A 120 0.06 1.12 -15.62
CA GLU A 120 0.13 -0.29 -16.03
C GLU A 120 0.48 -1.25 -14.88
N ALA A 121 0.71 -0.74 -13.67
CA ALA A 121 1.03 -1.59 -12.54
C ALA A 121 -0.19 -2.45 -12.13
N PRO A 122 -0.06 -3.77 -11.93
CA PRO A 122 -1.18 -4.65 -11.56
C PRO A 122 -1.89 -4.20 -10.29
N VAL A 123 -1.13 -3.77 -9.29
CA VAL A 123 -1.63 -3.25 -8.01
C VAL A 123 -1.03 -1.88 -7.73
N VAL A 124 -1.88 -0.95 -7.32
CA VAL A 124 -1.47 0.38 -6.84
C VAL A 124 -1.93 0.52 -5.39
N LEU A 125 -0.98 0.65 -4.48
CA LEU A 125 -1.26 0.95 -3.08
C LEU A 125 -1.22 2.47 -2.90
N ILE A 126 -2.23 3.02 -2.24
CA ILE A 126 -2.35 4.43 -1.93
C ILE A 126 -2.30 4.58 -0.42
N PHE A 127 -1.37 5.39 0.07
CA PHE A 127 -1.29 5.75 1.49
C PHE A 127 -1.93 7.11 1.67
N THR A 128 -2.88 7.18 2.59
CA THR A 128 -3.49 8.42 3.02
C THR A 128 -3.10 8.72 4.46
N ALA A 129 -3.25 9.95 4.88
CA ALA A 129 -2.94 10.41 6.23
C ALA A 129 -4.19 10.95 6.92
N MET A 130 -4.57 10.34 8.04
CA MET A 130 -5.51 10.86 9.04
C MET A 130 -4.74 11.81 9.96
N TRP A 131 -4.63 13.07 9.59
CA TRP A 131 -3.74 14.05 10.22
C TRP A 131 -3.98 14.19 11.73
N ASP A 132 -5.22 14.25 12.15
CA ASP A 132 -5.65 14.44 13.52
C ASP A 132 -5.12 13.38 14.49
N ARG A 133 -4.89 12.14 14.01
CA ARG A 133 -4.37 11.06 14.86
C ARG A 133 -3.01 11.41 15.48
N THR A 134 -2.20 12.17 14.76
CA THR A 134 -0.86 12.55 15.21
C THR A 134 -0.81 14.01 15.64
N MET A 135 -1.45 14.92 14.89
CA MET A 135 -1.39 16.36 15.16
C MET A 135 -2.07 16.76 16.47
N LYS A 136 -3.12 16.06 16.91
CA LYS A 136 -3.72 16.28 18.25
C LYS A 136 -2.72 16.12 19.39
N LYS A 137 -1.70 15.28 19.23
CA LYS A 137 -0.67 15.04 20.26
C LYS A 137 0.56 15.91 20.09
N TYR A 138 0.94 16.23 18.87
CA TYR A 138 2.23 16.84 18.53
C TYR A 138 2.11 18.22 17.87
N GLY A 139 0.88 18.76 17.71
CA GLY A 139 0.65 20.01 17.01
C GLY A 139 1.19 19.94 15.56
N ASP A 140 1.70 21.06 15.06
CA ASP A 140 2.25 21.16 13.70
C ASP A 140 3.45 20.26 13.45
N PHE A 141 4.20 19.91 14.49
CA PHE A 141 5.29 18.94 14.37
C PHE A 141 4.79 17.55 13.96
N GLY A 142 3.53 17.22 14.28
CA GLY A 142 2.88 15.97 13.87
C GLY A 142 2.88 15.77 12.36
N TYR A 143 2.83 16.84 11.56
CA TYR A 143 2.93 16.75 10.10
C TYR A 143 4.23 16.05 9.65
N HIS A 144 5.37 16.45 10.21
CA HIS A 144 6.66 15.83 9.89
C HIS A 144 6.70 14.35 10.28
N LEU A 145 6.13 14.02 11.45
CA LEU A 145 6.07 12.62 11.92
C LEU A 145 5.26 11.74 10.96
N VAL A 146 4.14 12.24 10.43
CA VAL A 146 3.31 11.51 9.46
C VAL A 146 4.07 11.26 8.15
N LEU A 147 4.80 12.25 7.64
CA LEU A 147 5.61 12.09 6.42
C LEU A 147 6.73 11.06 6.60
N LEU A 148 7.43 11.09 7.74
CA LEU A 148 8.46 10.10 8.08
C LEU A 148 7.86 8.70 8.18
N GLU A 149 6.70 8.58 8.83
CA GLU A 149 5.98 7.31 8.96
C GLU A 149 5.57 6.73 7.61
N ALA A 150 5.10 7.57 6.68
CA ALA A 150 4.77 7.15 5.32
C ALA A 150 5.99 6.57 4.59
N GLY A 151 7.16 7.18 4.78
CA GLY A 151 8.43 6.65 4.27
C GLY A 151 8.80 5.29 4.89
N HIS A 152 8.62 5.11 6.21
CA HIS A 152 8.87 3.84 6.89
C HIS A 152 7.96 2.72 6.38
N LEU A 153 6.65 2.99 6.27
CA LEU A 153 5.68 2.03 5.73
C LEU A 153 6.01 1.65 4.29
N ALA A 154 6.27 2.64 3.43
CA ALA A 154 6.63 2.40 2.04
C ALA A 154 7.90 1.55 1.92
N GLN A 155 8.93 1.85 2.71
CA GLN A 155 10.18 1.08 2.68
C GLN A 155 9.97 -0.36 3.17
N ASN A 156 9.16 -0.59 4.21
CA ASN A 156 8.80 -1.95 4.62
C ASN A 156 8.14 -2.71 3.48
N MET A 157 7.14 -2.11 2.81
CA MET A 157 6.45 -2.74 1.68
C MET A 157 7.39 -3.01 0.50
N ILE A 158 8.35 -2.12 0.24
CA ILE A 158 9.36 -2.32 -0.80
C ILE A 158 10.23 -3.54 -0.48
N LEU A 159 10.73 -3.66 0.74
CA LEU A 159 11.59 -4.77 1.14
C LEU A 159 10.82 -6.10 1.21
N VAL A 160 9.62 -6.09 1.79
CA VAL A 160 8.74 -7.26 1.81
C VAL A 160 8.36 -7.68 0.39
N GLY A 161 7.96 -6.72 -0.45
CA GLY A 161 7.64 -6.97 -1.86
C GLY A 161 8.81 -7.61 -2.61
N ASN A 162 10.03 -7.08 -2.42
CA ASN A 162 11.23 -7.64 -3.01
C ASN A 162 11.49 -9.09 -2.54
N SER A 163 11.35 -9.37 -1.23
CA SER A 163 11.48 -10.74 -0.69
C SER A 163 10.43 -11.72 -1.25
N LEU A 164 9.26 -11.19 -1.64
CA LEU A 164 8.18 -11.97 -2.28
C LEU A 164 8.34 -12.06 -3.81
N GLY A 165 9.41 -11.47 -4.38
CA GLY A 165 9.66 -11.41 -5.82
C GLY A 165 8.84 -10.34 -6.56
N LEU A 166 8.12 -9.46 -5.86
CA LEU A 166 7.42 -8.35 -6.47
C LEU A 166 8.36 -7.20 -6.78
N GLY A 167 8.21 -6.63 -7.96
CA GLY A 167 8.74 -5.33 -8.30
C GLY A 167 7.88 -4.23 -7.69
N THR A 168 8.49 -3.23 -7.07
CA THR A 168 7.79 -2.11 -6.45
C THR A 168 8.40 -0.78 -6.86
N ARG A 169 7.60 0.30 -6.83
CA ARG A 169 8.10 1.65 -7.03
C ARG A 169 7.21 2.69 -6.35
N PRO A 170 7.79 3.54 -5.48
CA PRO A 170 7.05 4.63 -4.86
C PRO A 170 6.98 5.86 -5.77
N LEU A 171 5.92 6.66 -5.63
CA LEU A 171 5.72 7.91 -6.35
C LEU A 171 4.80 8.89 -5.59
N VAL A 172 4.96 10.20 -5.88
CA VAL A 172 4.10 11.28 -5.40
C VAL A 172 3.42 12.06 -6.52
N GLY A 173 3.64 11.65 -7.78
CA GLY A 173 3.06 12.30 -8.96
C GLY A 173 1.64 11.82 -9.24
N PHE A 174 0.64 12.44 -8.59
CA PHE A 174 -0.78 12.17 -8.80
C PHE A 174 -1.63 13.42 -8.49
N HIS A 175 -2.85 13.46 -9.03
CA HIS A 175 -3.81 14.53 -8.79
C HIS A 175 -4.55 14.28 -7.47
N LYS A 176 -4.13 14.98 -6.41
CA LYS A 176 -4.55 14.73 -5.03
C LYS A 176 -6.06 14.83 -4.81
N LYS A 177 -6.70 15.86 -5.38
CA LYS A 177 -8.13 16.11 -5.23
C LYS A 177 -8.98 15.01 -5.88
N GLU A 178 -8.59 14.61 -7.07
CA GLU A 178 -9.26 13.56 -7.84
C GLU A 178 -9.11 12.19 -7.16
N VAL A 179 -7.91 11.89 -6.66
CA VAL A 179 -7.65 10.66 -5.89
C VAL A 179 -8.49 10.66 -4.61
N ALA A 180 -8.57 11.76 -3.86
CA ALA A 180 -9.41 11.87 -2.66
C ALA A 180 -10.90 11.65 -2.97
N SER A 181 -11.39 12.26 -4.07
CA SER A 181 -12.77 12.09 -4.52
C SER A 181 -13.10 10.62 -4.87
N ILE A 182 -12.16 9.90 -5.50
CA ILE A 182 -12.34 8.47 -5.83
C ILE A 182 -12.33 7.61 -4.57
N LEU A 183 -11.47 7.94 -3.60
CA LEU A 183 -11.41 7.27 -2.29
C LEU A 183 -12.61 7.60 -1.40
N ASP A 184 -13.39 8.63 -1.74
CA ASP A 184 -14.49 9.18 -0.95
C ASP A 184 -14.03 9.68 0.43
N VAL A 185 -12.91 10.41 0.44
CA VAL A 185 -12.30 10.99 1.65
C VAL A 185 -12.31 12.51 1.60
N ASP A 186 -12.54 13.12 2.77
CA ASP A 186 -12.47 14.57 2.95
C ASP A 186 -11.00 14.98 3.17
N LEU A 187 -10.50 15.85 2.29
CA LEU A 187 -9.10 16.32 2.33
C LEU A 187 -8.70 17.05 3.62
N GLU A 188 -9.67 17.60 4.36
CA GLU A 188 -9.41 18.25 5.66
C GLU A 188 -9.17 17.20 6.77
N ILE A 189 -9.75 16.00 6.61
CA ILE A 189 -9.66 14.91 7.59
C ILE A 189 -8.60 13.90 7.17
N GLU A 190 -8.66 13.47 5.90
CA GLU A 190 -7.82 12.42 5.34
C GLU A 190 -7.29 12.81 3.97
N SER A 191 -6.00 12.73 3.76
CA SER A 191 -5.38 13.15 2.51
C SER A 191 -4.53 12.07 1.88
N PRO A 192 -4.67 11.81 0.55
CA PRO A 192 -3.71 11.02 -0.21
C PRO A 192 -2.32 11.63 -0.13
N LEU A 193 -1.33 10.81 0.19
CA LEU A 193 0.02 11.26 0.51
C LEU A 193 1.09 10.62 -0.38
N TYR A 194 1.00 9.31 -0.58
CA TYR A 194 2.02 8.53 -1.24
C TYR A 194 1.41 7.34 -1.97
N ILE A 195 1.99 6.96 -3.10
CA ILE A 195 1.57 5.80 -3.87
C ILE A 195 2.75 4.84 -4.01
N LEU A 196 2.48 3.54 -3.92
CA LEU A 196 3.40 2.46 -4.22
C LEU A 196 2.78 1.55 -5.28
N THR A 197 3.45 1.37 -6.41
CA THR A 197 3.07 0.35 -7.40
C THR A 197 3.68 -0.99 -7.04
N ALA A 198 2.96 -2.08 -7.32
CA ALA A 198 3.43 -3.45 -7.09
C ALA A 198 2.95 -4.40 -8.19
N GLY A 199 3.80 -5.36 -8.55
CA GLY A 199 3.51 -6.39 -9.55
C GLY A 199 4.73 -7.25 -9.84
N TRP A 200 4.55 -8.33 -10.60
CA TRP A 200 5.69 -9.10 -11.08
C TRP A 200 6.50 -8.24 -12.06
N PRO A 201 7.82 -8.13 -11.91
CA PRO A 201 8.64 -7.40 -12.88
C PRO A 201 8.57 -8.10 -14.25
N ALA A 202 8.54 -7.33 -15.34
CA ALA A 202 8.50 -7.87 -16.71
C ALA A 202 9.78 -8.64 -17.06
N ARG A 203 10.90 -8.28 -16.45
CA ARG A 203 12.18 -8.97 -16.58
C ARG A 203 12.70 -9.31 -15.20
N VAL A 204 13.17 -10.55 -15.03
CA VAL A 204 13.94 -10.93 -13.84
C VAL A 204 15.30 -10.22 -13.98
N LEU A 205 15.62 -9.38 -13.01
CA LEU A 205 16.89 -8.65 -12.95
C LEU A 205 17.97 -9.55 -12.42
#